data_c659ceca1c610ce74a5d1ea5526b0db0
#
_entry.id   c659ceca1c610ce74a5d1ea5526b0db0
#
_cell.length_a   1.000
_cell.length_b   1.000
_cell.length_c   1.000
_cell.angle_alpha   90.00
_cell.angle_beta   90.00
_cell.angle_gamma   90.00
#
_symmetry.space_group_name_H-M   'P 1'
#
loop_
_entity.id
_entity.type
_entity.pdbx_description
1 polymer ?
#
loop_
_entity_poly.entity_id
_entity_poly.type
_entity_poly.pdbx_seq_one_letter_code
_entity_poly.pdbx_strand_id
1 'polypeptide(L)'
;VINCIMMNYIAYRFTTYLLTGPMSRPGTGGMPISPLIEKSAQIPQFFKTPIRFHLGFFIALAFAALVWWVLFKTTWGLNLRTVGTNPRAARYAGMNIVATTIIGMAASGALAGMAGANEILAVNRSMAIGLSAGYGFDSIALALLGNSHPVGVIFSALLFGVLKNGATKMMVVSAIPIDIVTILQAVILMFVAAPAITSANAVAPTMRISEMRAASPSFIVKVTLTRLRSIGV
;
A
#
# COMPACT_ATOMS: atom_id res chain seq x y z
N VAL A 1 -5.85 -1.40 -14.59
CA VAL A 1 -4.54 -2.04 -14.28
C VAL A 1 -3.50 -1.64 -15.32
N ILE A 2 -3.74 -1.86 -16.62
CA ILE A 2 -2.77 -1.57 -17.70
C ILE A 2 -2.33 -0.11 -17.70
N ASN A 3 -3.26 0.85 -17.57
CA ASN A 3 -2.93 2.28 -17.51
C ASN A 3 -2.01 2.63 -16.34
N CYS A 4 -2.20 2.01 -15.16
CA CYS A 4 -1.33 2.25 -14.01
C CYS A 4 0.09 1.72 -14.26
N ILE A 5 0.22 0.55 -14.90
CA ILE A 5 1.52 -0.01 -15.26
C ILE A 5 2.24 0.88 -16.27
N MET A 6 1.52 1.36 -17.30
CA MET A 6 2.08 2.27 -18.30
C MET A 6 2.54 3.60 -17.68
N MET A 7 1.74 4.19 -16.79
CA MET A 7 2.10 5.42 -16.09
C MET A 7 3.33 5.23 -15.19
N ASN A 8 3.43 4.10 -14.52
CA ASN A 8 4.61 3.76 -13.73
C ASN A 8 5.87 3.64 -14.60
N TYR A 9 5.75 3.02 -15.78
CA TYR A 9 6.87 2.91 -16.73
C TYR A 9 7.30 4.27 -17.29
N ILE A 10 6.33 5.14 -17.60
CA ILE A 10 6.60 6.51 -18.04
C ILE A 10 7.34 7.29 -16.93
N ALA A 11 6.87 7.21 -15.70
CA ALA A 11 7.53 7.85 -14.55
C ALA A 11 8.96 7.34 -14.35
N TYR A 12 9.17 6.04 -14.48
CA TYR A 12 10.51 5.43 -14.42
C TYR A 12 11.44 5.95 -15.52
N ARG A 13 10.96 6.00 -16.78
CA ARG A 13 11.74 6.53 -17.91
C ARG A 13 12.02 8.01 -17.77
N PHE A 14 11.06 8.79 -17.30
CA PHE A 14 11.22 10.20 -17.01
C PHE A 14 12.31 10.45 -15.95
N THR A 15 12.26 9.71 -14.86
CA THR A 15 13.28 9.76 -13.81
C THR A 15 14.67 9.37 -14.33
N THR A 16 14.75 8.32 -15.15
CA THR A 16 16.01 7.89 -15.78
C THR A 16 16.57 8.99 -16.69
N TYR A 17 15.71 9.62 -17.49
CA TYR A 17 16.13 10.75 -18.35
C TYR A 17 16.67 11.92 -17.53
N LEU A 18 16.03 12.30 -16.46
CA LEU A 18 16.50 13.36 -15.57
C LEU A 18 17.87 13.03 -14.95
N LEU A 19 18.06 11.80 -14.49
CA LEU A 19 19.32 11.36 -13.87
C LEU A 19 20.48 11.20 -14.85
N THR A 20 20.19 10.85 -16.12
CA THR A 20 21.21 10.66 -17.15
C THR A 20 21.60 11.98 -17.82
N GLY A 21 20.67 12.94 -17.84
CA GLY A 21 20.84 14.25 -18.49
C GLY A 21 21.10 15.38 -17.51
N PRO A 22 20.06 16.24 -17.24
CA PRO A 22 20.28 17.52 -16.56
C PRO A 22 20.66 17.40 -15.07
N MET A 23 20.36 16.28 -14.41
CA MET A 23 20.65 16.03 -12.99
C MET A 23 21.81 15.05 -12.77
N SER A 24 22.59 14.73 -13.80
CA SER A 24 23.73 13.82 -13.64
C SER A 24 24.86 14.50 -12.88
N ARG A 25 25.51 13.78 -11.96
CA ARG A 25 26.68 14.26 -11.24
C ARG A 25 27.90 14.22 -12.17
N PRO A 26 28.59 15.35 -12.40
CA PRO A 26 29.83 15.35 -13.19
C PRO A 26 30.91 14.51 -12.48
N GLY A 27 31.62 13.67 -13.26
CA GLY A 27 32.73 12.86 -12.73
C GLY A 27 32.38 11.45 -12.24
N THR A 28 31.15 10.98 -12.43
CA THR A 28 30.75 9.62 -12.02
C THR A 28 30.95 8.52 -13.06
N GLY A 29 31.70 8.76 -14.12
CA GLY A 29 32.03 7.72 -15.13
C GLY A 29 30.79 7.14 -15.83
N GLY A 30 29.73 7.91 -16.03
CA GLY A 30 28.48 7.45 -16.68
C GLY A 30 27.48 6.77 -15.77
N MET A 31 27.73 6.64 -14.47
CA MET A 31 26.72 6.16 -13.52
C MET A 31 25.63 7.23 -13.33
N PRO A 32 24.35 6.90 -13.56
CA PRO A 32 23.24 7.82 -13.42
C PRO A 32 22.87 8.02 -11.94
N ILE A 33 23.63 8.89 -11.28
CA ILE A 33 23.44 9.25 -9.87
C ILE A 33 23.33 10.77 -9.80
N SER A 34 22.36 11.28 -9.02
CA SER A 34 22.22 12.71 -8.80
C SER A 34 23.35 13.26 -7.90
N PRO A 35 23.61 14.57 -7.96
CA PRO A 35 24.44 15.24 -6.96
C PRO A 35 23.94 14.96 -5.55
N LEU A 36 24.84 15.04 -4.56
CA LEU A 36 24.46 14.96 -3.16
C LEU A 36 23.56 16.14 -2.81
N ILE A 37 22.51 15.86 -2.07
CA ILE A 37 21.58 16.88 -1.56
C ILE A 37 22.34 17.80 -0.61
N GLU A 38 22.09 19.10 -0.73
CA GLU A 38 22.71 20.12 0.11
C GLU A 38 22.44 19.87 1.59
N LYS A 39 23.42 20.15 2.44
CA LYS A 39 23.35 19.88 3.89
C LYS A 39 22.13 20.53 4.57
N SER A 40 21.66 21.66 4.05
CA SER A 40 20.49 22.39 4.52
C SER A 40 19.17 21.62 4.34
N ALA A 41 19.08 20.78 3.28
CA ALA A 41 17.89 19.99 2.96
C ALA A 41 17.92 18.56 3.52
N GLN A 42 19.03 18.15 4.13
CA GLN A 42 19.15 16.82 4.73
C GLN A 42 18.39 16.77 6.06
N ILE A 43 17.59 15.72 6.23
CA ILE A 43 16.89 15.51 7.52
C ILE A 43 17.92 15.18 8.60
N PRO A 44 17.90 15.92 9.76
CA PRO A 44 18.88 15.73 10.81
C PRO A 44 18.80 14.32 11.42
N GLN A 45 19.97 13.72 11.62
CA GLN A 45 20.13 12.43 12.29
C GLN A 45 20.38 12.67 13.78
N PHE A 46 19.57 12.10 14.65
CA PHE A 46 19.72 12.25 16.11
C PHE A 46 20.88 11.42 16.68
N PHE A 47 21.16 10.26 16.09
CA PHE A 47 22.24 9.38 16.52
C PHE A 47 23.19 9.09 15.37
N LYS A 48 24.46 9.40 15.58
CA LYS A 48 25.57 8.99 14.71
C LYS A 48 26.04 7.61 15.18
N THR A 49 25.98 6.62 14.30
CA THR A 49 26.48 5.24 14.49
C THR A 49 26.47 4.66 15.94
N PRO A 50 25.91 3.44 16.17
CA PRO A 50 25.55 2.43 15.15
C PRO A 50 24.09 2.46 14.66
N ILE A 51 23.22 3.24 15.31
CA ILE A 51 21.77 3.27 15.02
C ILE A 51 21.49 4.53 14.22
N ARG A 52 21.23 4.36 12.91
CA ARG A 52 20.84 5.47 12.02
C ARG A 52 19.39 5.89 12.28
N PHE A 53 19.13 6.47 13.43
CA PHE A 53 17.80 6.96 13.78
C PHE A 53 17.65 8.39 13.28
N HIS A 54 16.76 8.60 12.33
CA HIS A 54 16.53 9.89 11.69
C HIS A 54 15.10 10.37 11.93
N LEU A 55 14.91 11.68 11.86
CA LEU A 55 13.62 12.34 12.06
C LEU A 55 12.53 11.78 11.12
N GLY A 56 12.91 11.26 9.96
CA GLY A 56 12.02 10.63 9.01
C GLY A 56 11.15 9.50 9.57
N PHE A 57 11.63 8.78 10.57
CA PHE A 57 10.83 7.76 11.27
C PHE A 57 9.65 8.38 12.02
N PHE A 58 9.89 9.48 12.73
CA PHE A 58 8.83 10.18 13.48
C PHE A 58 7.83 10.83 12.53
N ILE A 59 8.29 11.35 11.38
CA ILE A 59 7.43 11.88 10.32
C ILE A 59 6.53 10.77 9.79
N ALA A 60 7.07 9.58 9.49
CA ALA A 60 6.28 8.43 9.05
C ALA A 60 5.23 8.01 10.08
N LEU A 61 5.59 7.99 11.38
CA LEU A 61 4.67 7.67 12.47
C LEU A 61 3.56 8.73 12.61
N ALA A 62 3.91 10.00 12.48
CA ALA A 62 2.95 11.11 12.49
C ALA A 62 1.94 11.00 11.32
N PHE A 63 2.42 10.66 10.11
CA PHE A 63 1.54 10.40 8.96
C PHE A 63 0.66 9.17 9.17
N ALA A 64 1.16 8.10 9.77
CA ALA A 64 0.35 6.94 10.09
C ALA A 64 -0.77 7.28 11.09
N ALA A 65 -0.47 8.09 12.11
CA ALA A 65 -1.45 8.59 13.05
C ALA A 65 -2.48 9.52 12.38
N LEU A 66 -2.03 10.40 11.46
CA LEU A 66 -2.90 11.27 10.68
C LEU A 66 -3.84 10.47 9.79
N VAL A 67 -3.34 9.46 9.07
CA VAL A 67 -4.15 8.57 8.24
C VAL A 67 -5.18 7.83 9.08
N TRP A 68 -4.77 7.32 10.24
CA TRP A 68 -5.70 6.68 11.18
C TRP A 68 -6.80 7.64 11.61
N TRP A 69 -6.45 8.87 11.99
CA TRP A 69 -7.41 9.89 12.39
C TRP A 69 -8.38 10.24 11.26
N VAL A 70 -7.87 10.48 10.05
CA VAL A 70 -8.70 10.78 8.86
C VAL A 70 -9.64 9.63 8.55
N LEU A 71 -9.17 8.38 8.57
CA LEU A 71 -9.99 7.22 8.22
C LEU A 71 -11.08 6.90 9.24
N PHE A 72 -10.82 7.10 10.54
CA PHE A 72 -11.74 6.66 11.59
C PHE A 72 -12.51 7.80 12.27
N LYS A 73 -12.05 9.04 12.18
CA LYS A 73 -12.63 10.17 12.88
C LYS A 73 -13.26 11.22 11.96
N THR A 74 -13.14 11.09 10.63
CA THR A 74 -13.72 12.05 9.70
C THR A 74 -14.81 11.45 8.81
N THR A 75 -15.71 12.29 8.32
CA THR A 75 -16.76 11.93 7.36
C THR A 75 -16.17 11.42 6.03
N TRP A 76 -15.01 11.96 5.64
CA TRP A 76 -14.28 11.51 4.44
C TRP A 76 -13.80 10.07 4.56
N GLY A 77 -13.27 9.70 5.72
CA GLY A 77 -12.89 8.31 6.01
C GLY A 77 -14.08 7.36 6.02
N LEU A 78 -15.24 7.82 6.51
CA LEU A 78 -16.48 7.04 6.43
C LEU A 78 -16.87 6.78 4.96
N ASN A 79 -16.89 7.83 4.14
CA ASN A 79 -17.21 7.71 2.72
C ASN A 79 -16.26 6.74 2.00
N LEU A 80 -14.95 6.86 2.25
CA LEU A 80 -13.92 6.02 1.67
C LEU A 80 -14.13 4.54 2.02
N ARG A 81 -14.39 4.24 3.30
CA ARG A 81 -14.64 2.88 3.78
C ARG A 81 -15.96 2.31 3.24
N THR A 82 -17.03 3.12 3.19
CA THR A 82 -18.34 2.69 2.67
C THR A 82 -18.27 2.39 1.18
N VAL A 83 -17.62 3.26 0.38
CA VAL A 83 -17.42 3.03 -1.04
C VAL A 83 -16.53 1.81 -1.28
N GLY A 84 -15.50 1.59 -0.44
CA GLY A 84 -14.60 0.45 -0.54
C GLY A 84 -15.27 -0.90 -0.22
N THR A 85 -16.19 -0.94 0.74
CA THR A 85 -16.90 -2.18 1.13
C THR A 85 -18.05 -2.50 0.19
N ASN A 86 -18.89 -1.52 -0.14
CA ASN A 86 -20.04 -1.74 -1.03
C ASN A 86 -20.39 -0.48 -1.82
N PRO A 87 -19.88 -0.36 -3.07
CA PRO A 87 -20.17 0.77 -3.93
C PRO A 87 -21.65 0.98 -4.24
N ARG A 88 -22.45 -0.10 -4.30
CA ARG A 88 -23.88 0.01 -4.56
C ARG A 88 -24.62 0.64 -3.38
N ALA A 89 -24.32 0.20 -2.17
CA ALA A 89 -24.89 0.79 -0.94
C ALA A 89 -24.49 2.27 -0.80
N ALA A 90 -23.23 2.62 -1.08
CA ALA A 90 -22.77 4.00 -1.08
C ALA A 90 -23.53 4.89 -2.07
N ARG A 91 -23.86 4.36 -3.26
CA ARG A 91 -24.67 5.08 -4.26
C ARG A 91 -26.11 5.34 -3.76
N TYR A 92 -26.73 4.37 -3.12
CA TYR A 92 -28.07 4.55 -2.53
C TYR A 92 -28.08 5.56 -1.38
N ALA A 93 -26.96 5.67 -0.65
CA ALA A 93 -26.75 6.69 0.38
C ALA A 93 -26.40 8.09 -0.17
N GLY A 94 -26.42 8.30 -1.51
CA GLY A 94 -26.14 9.58 -2.14
C GLY A 94 -24.65 9.95 -2.22
N MET A 95 -23.72 9.02 -1.94
CA MET A 95 -22.30 9.29 -1.98
C MET A 95 -21.76 9.32 -3.41
N ASN A 96 -20.91 10.29 -3.72
CA ASN A 96 -20.26 10.36 -5.03
C ASN A 96 -19.06 9.38 -5.07
N ILE A 97 -19.28 8.19 -5.67
CA ILE A 97 -18.29 7.11 -5.77
C ILE A 97 -17.04 7.58 -6.52
N VAL A 98 -17.23 8.29 -7.65
CA VAL A 98 -16.13 8.70 -8.53
C VAL A 98 -15.20 9.68 -7.80
N ALA A 99 -15.78 10.72 -7.19
CA ALA A 99 -15.00 11.71 -6.45
C ALA A 99 -14.26 11.06 -5.26
N THR A 100 -14.93 10.18 -4.51
CA THR A 100 -14.33 9.47 -3.37
C THR A 100 -13.15 8.59 -3.81
N THR A 101 -13.30 7.87 -4.93
CA THR A 101 -12.22 7.03 -5.46
C THR A 101 -11.03 7.86 -5.94
N ILE A 102 -11.28 8.96 -6.67
CA ILE A 102 -10.20 9.85 -7.15
C ILE A 102 -9.42 10.44 -5.97
N ILE A 103 -10.12 10.93 -4.94
CA ILE A 103 -9.49 11.50 -3.75
C ILE A 103 -8.68 10.44 -3.00
N GLY A 104 -9.22 9.22 -2.85
CA GLY A 104 -8.51 8.12 -2.21
C GLY A 104 -7.22 7.75 -2.94
N MET A 105 -7.27 7.66 -4.26
CA MET A 105 -6.09 7.38 -5.09
C MET A 105 -5.07 8.52 -5.04
N ALA A 106 -5.52 9.77 -5.09
CA ALA A 106 -4.66 10.95 -4.98
C ALA A 106 -3.96 11.01 -3.61
N ALA A 107 -4.68 10.74 -2.52
CA ALA A 107 -4.10 10.69 -1.18
C ALA A 107 -3.06 9.56 -1.04
N SER A 108 -3.34 8.38 -1.60
CA SER A 108 -2.39 7.27 -1.65
C SER A 108 -1.12 7.65 -2.42
N GLY A 109 -1.27 8.29 -3.60
CA GLY A 109 -0.14 8.77 -4.39
C GLY A 109 0.69 9.83 -3.66
N ALA A 110 0.05 10.76 -2.95
CA ALA A 110 0.73 11.76 -2.15
C ALA A 110 1.57 11.12 -1.03
N LEU A 111 1.01 10.15 -0.30
CA LEU A 111 1.74 9.41 0.74
C LEU A 111 2.93 8.63 0.17
N ALA A 112 2.76 7.99 -1.00
CA ALA A 112 3.85 7.29 -1.68
C ALA A 112 4.97 8.26 -2.12
N GLY A 113 4.61 9.45 -2.63
CA GLY A 113 5.57 10.51 -2.96
C GLY A 113 6.35 11.00 -1.75
N MET A 114 5.67 11.17 -0.61
CA MET A 114 6.32 11.56 0.65
C MET A 114 7.24 10.47 1.19
N ALA A 115 6.88 9.19 1.05
CA ALA A 115 7.75 8.08 1.41
C ALA A 115 9.03 8.09 0.56
N GLY A 116 8.92 8.31 -0.76
CA GLY A 116 10.08 8.47 -1.65
C GLY A 116 10.96 9.68 -1.30
N ALA A 117 10.34 10.81 -0.98
CA ALA A 117 11.08 12.01 -0.53
C ALA A 117 11.83 11.73 0.79
N ASN A 118 11.19 11.08 1.75
CA ASN A 118 11.83 10.71 3.02
C ASN A 118 13.02 9.76 2.81
N GLU A 119 12.91 8.79 1.90
CA GLU A 119 13.99 7.86 1.55
C GLU A 119 15.22 8.60 0.98
N ILE A 120 14.99 9.57 0.09
CA ILE A 120 16.07 10.35 -0.52
C ILE A 120 16.68 11.35 0.48
N LEU A 121 15.86 12.07 1.25
CA LEU A 121 16.32 13.14 2.14
C LEU A 121 16.96 12.61 3.43
N ALA A 122 16.48 11.48 3.93
CA ALA A 122 16.93 10.94 5.22
C ALA A 122 17.98 9.82 5.09
N VAL A 123 17.84 8.93 4.09
CA VAL A 123 18.65 7.70 4.01
C VAL A 123 19.75 7.81 2.98
N ASN A 124 19.38 8.00 1.70
CA ASN A 124 20.32 7.84 0.59
C ASN A 124 21.07 9.13 0.23
N ARG A 125 20.53 10.30 0.51
CA ARG A 125 21.09 11.64 0.23
C ARG A 125 21.43 11.90 -1.25
N SER A 126 21.16 10.96 -2.13
CA SER A 126 21.31 11.04 -3.58
C SER A 126 20.26 10.16 -4.23
N MET A 127 19.86 10.51 -5.44
CA MET A 127 18.92 9.71 -6.21
C MET A 127 19.70 8.84 -7.19
N ALA A 128 19.44 7.53 -7.18
CA ALA A 128 20.03 6.56 -8.10
C ALA A 128 18.92 5.81 -8.84
N ILE A 129 19.22 5.27 -10.02
CA ILE A 129 18.28 4.42 -10.75
C ILE A 129 18.01 3.15 -9.92
N GLY A 130 16.72 2.78 -9.82
CA GLY A 130 16.31 1.58 -9.10
C GLY A 130 16.14 1.72 -7.59
N LEU A 131 16.28 2.94 -7.05
CA LEU A 131 16.15 3.19 -5.61
C LEU A 131 14.82 2.71 -5.01
N SER A 132 13.74 2.78 -5.78
CA SER A 132 12.39 2.35 -5.37
C SER A 132 12.02 0.96 -5.87
N ALA A 133 12.96 0.21 -6.47
CA ALA A 133 12.67 -1.11 -7.02
C ALA A 133 12.20 -2.07 -5.92
N GLY A 134 10.98 -2.60 -6.08
CA GLY A 134 10.40 -3.58 -5.17
C GLY A 134 9.58 -3.00 -4.00
N TYR A 135 9.79 -1.77 -3.56
CA TYR A 135 9.06 -1.20 -2.41
C TYR A 135 7.54 -1.17 -2.60
N GLY A 136 7.06 -1.00 -3.83
CA GLY A 136 5.64 -1.06 -4.14
C GLY A 136 5.02 -2.44 -3.88
N PHE A 137 5.70 -3.49 -4.31
CA PHE A 137 5.25 -4.87 -4.06
C PHE A 137 5.35 -5.26 -2.59
N ASP A 138 6.45 -4.90 -1.94
CA ASP A 138 6.63 -5.11 -0.50
C ASP A 138 5.54 -4.42 0.31
N SER A 139 5.12 -3.22 -0.08
CA SER A 139 4.07 -2.46 0.61
C SER A 139 2.69 -3.11 0.50
N ILE A 140 2.38 -3.79 -0.61
CA ILE A 140 1.15 -4.59 -0.73
C ILE A 140 1.16 -5.72 0.29
N ALA A 141 2.30 -6.41 0.39
CA ALA A 141 2.53 -7.47 1.35
C ALA A 141 2.34 -7.00 2.80
N LEU A 142 2.92 -5.86 3.14
CA LEU A 142 2.80 -5.22 4.45
C LEU A 142 1.35 -4.81 4.77
N ALA A 143 0.63 -4.28 3.79
CA ALA A 143 -0.77 -3.90 3.95
C ALA A 143 -1.67 -5.11 4.23
N LEU A 144 -1.44 -6.23 3.51
CA LEU A 144 -2.16 -7.49 3.74
C LEU A 144 -1.86 -8.07 5.12
N LEU A 145 -0.59 -8.11 5.52
CA LEU A 145 -0.16 -8.56 6.84
C LEU A 145 -0.78 -7.70 7.96
N GLY A 146 -0.86 -6.40 7.76
CA GLY A 146 -1.50 -5.45 8.67
C GLY A 146 -3.03 -5.44 8.62
N ASN A 147 -3.65 -6.35 7.84
CA ASN A 147 -5.10 -6.43 7.63
C ASN A 147 -5.70 -5.09 7.17
N SER A 148 -4.98 -4.34 6.37
CA SER A 148 -5.35 -3.00 5.88
C SER A 148 -5.73 -1.99 6.99
N HIS A 149 -5.32 -2.25 8.23
CA HIS A 149 -5.52 -1.34 9.36
C HIS A 149 -4.24 -0.55 9.63
N PRO A 150 -4.30 0.80 9.79
CA PRO A 150 -3.10 1.63 9.94
C PRO A 150 -2.16 1.19 11.07
N VAL A 151 -2.70 0.79 12.21
CA VAL A 151 -1.91 0.30 13.34
C VAL A 151 -1.25 -1.04 13.00
N GLY A 152 -1.98 -1.97 12.35
CA GLY A 152 -1.42 -3.25 11.89
C GLY A 152 -0.29 -3.06 10.90
N VAL A 153 -0.41 -2.08 9.99
CA VAL A 153 0.63 -1.74 9.02
C VAL A 153 1.90 -1.22 9.69
N ILE A 154 1.81 -0.47 10.81
CA ILE A 154 2.99 -0.04 11.57
C ILE A 154 3.77 -1.25 12.11
N PHE A 155 3.08 -2.21 12.73
CA PHE A 155 3.73 -3.42 13.27
C PHE A 155 4.33 -4.30 12.17
N SER A 156 3.61 -4.50 11.07
CA SER A 156 4.12 -5.26 9.93
C SER A 156 5.33 -4.58 9.28
N ALA A 157 5.31 -3.24 9.15
CA ALA A 157 6.43 -2.48 8.62
C ALA A 157 7.68 -2.56 9.51
N LEU A 158 7.52 -2.52 10.84
CA LEU A 158 8.63 -2.72 11.77
C LEU A 158 9.23 -4.12 11.64
N LEU A 159 8.39 -5.15 11.60
CA LEU A 159 8.84 -6.53 11.46
C LEU A 159 9.62 -6.73 10.15
N PHE A 160 9.09 -6.27 9.03
CA PHE A 160 9.79 -6.37 7.75
C PHE A 160 11.04 -5.49 7.67
N GLY A 161 11.03 -4.33 8.32
CA GLY A 161 12.20 -3.46 8.42
C GLY A 161 13.36 -4.14 9.15
N VAL A 162 13.07 -4.84 10.25
CA VAL A 162 14.07 -5.64 10.98
C VAL A 162 14.58 -6.79 10.13
N LEU A 163 13.69 -7.52 9.44
CA LEU A 163 14.08 -8.62 8.55
C LEU A 163 14.97 -8.12 7.41
N LYS A 164 14.61 -7.05 6.71
CA LYS A 164 15.43 -6.48 5.61
C LYS A 164 16.78 -5.97 6.10
N ASN A 165 16.81 -5.28 7.22
CA ASN A 165 18.07 -4.78 7.77
C ASN A 165 18.98 -5.92 8.24
N GLY A 166 18.39 -6.96 8.85
CA GLY A 166 19.08 -8.20 9.20
C GLY A 166 19.68 -8.90 7.98
N ALA A 167 18.89 -9.00 6.90
CA ALA A 167 19.32 -9.58 5.62
C ALA A 167 20.53 -8.86 5.02
N THR A 168 20.48 -7.54 5.00
CA THR A 168 21.59 -6.73 4.49
C THR A 168 22.87 -6.95 5.30
N LYS A 169 22.76 -7.06 6.61
CA LYS A 169 23.92 -7.39 7.46
C LYS A 169 24.43 -8.82 7.23
N MET A 170 23.55 -9.81 7.08
CA MET A 170 23.95 -11.18 6.77
C MET A 170 24.67 -11.28 5.42
N MET A 171 24.22 -10.53 4.41
CA MET A 171 24.88 -10.46 3.12
C MET A 171 26.30 -9.92 3.24
N VAL A 172 26.52 -8.86 4.04
CA VAL A 172 27.84 -8.25 4.21
C VAL A 172 28.79 -9.11 5.04
N VAL A 173 28.29 -9.78 6.08
CA VAL A 173 29.13 -10.55 7.03
C VAL A 173 29.35 -11.98 6.57
N SER A 174 28.33 -12.63 6.04
CA SER A 174 28.33 -14.07 5.73
C SER A 174 28.24 -14.38 4.24
N ALA A 175 28.25 -13.36 3.37
CA ALA A 175 28.08 -13.48 1.91
C ALA A 175 26.83 -14.28 1.49
N ILE A 176 25.79 -14.30 2.33
CA ILE A 176 24.54 -15.00 2.03
C ILE A 176 23.70 -14.12 1.10
N PRO A 177 23.22 -14.65 -0.05
CA PRO A 177 22.40 -13.88 -0.98
C PRO A 177 21.13 -13.33 -0.32
N ILE A 178 20.78 -12.07 -0.60
CA ILE A 178 19.58 -11.40 -0.08
C ILE A 178 18.29 -12.11 -0.51
N ASP A 179 18.36 -12.91 -1.57
CA ASP A 179 17.23 -13.68 -2.13
C ASP A 179 16.63 -14.66 -1.12
N ILE A 180 17.43 -15.20 -0.20
CA ILE A 180 16.96 -16.09 0.88
C ILE A 180 15.94 -15.37 1.76
N VAL A 181 16.15 -14.10 2.05
CA VAL A 181 15.21 -13.32 2.85
C VAL A 181 13.94 -12.99 2.07
N THR A 182 14.06 -12.75 0.77
CA THR A 182 12.90 -12.57 -0.12
C THR A 182 12.04 -13.85 -0.16
N ILE A 183 12.66 -15.04 -0.21
CA ILE A 183 11.96 -16.32 -0.11
C ILE A 183 11.26 -16.45 1.25
N LEU A 184 11.95 -16.14 2.34
CA LEU A 184 11.37 -16.18 3.68
C LEU A 184 10.16 -15.24 3.81
N GLN A 185 10.26 -14.02 3.27
CA GLN A 185 9.15 -13.07 3.22
C GLN A 185 7.97 -13.62 2.42
N ALA A 186 8.21 -14.24 1.28
CA ALA A 186 7.17 -14.85 0.46
C ALA A 186 6.45 -15.98 1.19
N VAL A 187 7.18 -16.81 1.93
CA VAL A 187 6.63 -17.89 2.76
C VAL A 187 5.76 -17.34 3.89
N ILE A 188 6.24 -16.32 4.61
CA ILE A 188 5.45 -15.64 5.66
C ILE A 188 4.14 -15.11 5.09
N LEU A 189 4.20 -14.43 3.94
CA LEU A 189 3.02 -13.90 3.26
C LEU A 189 2.03 -14.98 2.85
N MET A 190 2.51 -16.11 2.35
CA MET A 190 1.69 -17.24 1.98
C MET A 190 0.90 -17.76 3.20
N PHE A 191 1.56 -17.92 4.36
CA PHE A 191 0.91 -18.36 5.59
C PHE A 191 -0.12 -17.34 6.11
N VAL A 192 0.17 -16.05 6.01
CA VAL A 192 -0.75 -14.99 6.44
C VAL A 192 -1.95 -14.86 5.50
N ALA A 193 -1.76 -15.08 4.20
CA ALA A 193 -2.84 -15.04 3.21
C ALA A 193 -3.72 -16.31 3.24
N ALA A 194 -3.21 -17.43 3.71
CA ALA A 194 -3.91 -18.71 3.72
C ALA A 194 -5.29 -18.68 4.42
N PRO A 195 -5.47 -18.09 5.62
CA PRO A 195 -6.78 -18.02 6.25
C PRO A 195 -7.77 -17.13 5.49
N ALA A 196 -7.30 -16.07 4.80
CA ALA A 196 -8.16 -15.23 3.98
C ALA A 196 -8.69 -15.98 2.74
N ILE A 197 -7.88 -16.85 2.14
CA ILE A 197 -8.28 -17.69 1.00
C ILE A 197 -9.28 -18.76 1.45
N THR A 198 -9.04 -19.41 2.59
CA THR A 198 -9.95 -20.43 3.13
C THR A 198 -11.30 -19.86 3.54
N SER A 199 -11.34 -18.69 4.17
CA SER A 199 -12.59 -18.03 4.53
C SER A 199 -13.40 -17.57 3.30
N ALA A 200 -12.72 -17.04 2.27
CA ALA A 200 -13.38 -16.69 1.01
C ALA A 200 -14.01 -17.92 0.31
N ASN A 201 -13.30 -19.05 0.31
CA ASN A 201 -13.81 -20.29 -0.26
C ASN A 201 -14.93 -20.93 0.58
N ALA A 202 -14.95 -20.72 1.89
CA ALA A 202 -16.02 -21.19 2.77
C ALA A 202 -17.32 -20.39 2.60
N VAL A 203 -17.22 -19.10 2.29
CA VAL A 203 -18.40 -18.22 2.08
C VAL A 203 -18.99 -18.39 0.66
N ALA A 204 -18.16 -18.67 -0.34
CA ALA A 204 -18.61 -18.80 -1.73
C ALA A 204 -19.68 -19.91 -1.95
N PRO A 205 -19.55 -21.14 -1.40
CA PRO A 205 -20.57 -22.16 -1.57
C PRO A 205 -21.88 -21.86 -0.83
N THR A 206 -21.81 -21.19 0.32
CA THR A 206 -23.03 -20.82 1.07
C THR A 206 -23.83 -19.70 0.39
N MET A 207 -23.17 -18.73 -0.24
CA MET A 207 -23.84 -17.74 -1.08
C MET A 207 -24.49 -18.37 -2.30
N ARG A 208 -23.85 -19.31 -2.95
CA ARG A 208 -24.37 -20.00 -4.13
C ARG A 208 -25.61 -20.84 -3.79
N ILE A 209 -25.65 -21.48 -2.64
CA ILE A 209 -26.81 -22.25 -2.15
C ILE A 209 -27.95 -21.31 -1.76
N SER A 210 -27.67 -20.17 -1.14
CA SER A 210 -28.70 -19.19 -0.78
C SER A 210 -29.30 -18.51 -2.01
N GLU A 211 -28.50 -18.23 -3.03
CA GLU A 211 -28.98 -17.67 -4.30
C GLU A 211 -29.80 -18.71 -5.09
N MET A 212 -29.39 -19.98 -5.13
CA MET A 212 -30.20 -21.04 -5.76
C MET A 212 -31.51 -21.30 -4.99
N ARG A 213 -31.50 -21.16 -3.68
CA ARG A 213 -32.72 -21.29 -2.88
C ARG A 213 -33.66 -20.09 -3.07
N ALA A 214 -33.09 -18.89 -3.23
CA ALA A 214 -33.84 -17.68 -3.55
C ALA A 214 -34.41 -17.70 -4.99
N ALA A 215 -33.74 -18.38 -5.92
CA ALA A 215 -34.20 -18.58 -7.29
C ALA A 215 -35.21 -19.73 -7.44
N SER A 216 -35.58 -20.44 -6.38
CA SER A 216 -36.57 -21.49 -6.47
C SER A 216 -37.97 -20.89 -6.79
N PRO A 217 -38.77 -21.50 -7.67
CA PRO A 217 -40.08 -20.99 -8.07
C PRO A 217 -41.02 -20.70 -6.89
N SER A 218 -40.89 -21.49 -5.79
CA SER A 218 -41.65 -21.30 -4.56
C SER A 218 -41.30 -20.01 -3.81
N PHE A 219 -40.03 -19.52 -3.89
CA PHE A 219 -39.62 -18.28 -3.26
C PHE A 219 -40.17 -17.07 -4.02
N ILE A 220 -40.10 -17.09 -5.37
CA ILE A 220 -40.66 -16.04 -6.23
C ILE A 220 -42.14 -15.91 -6.03
N VAL A 221 -42.89 -17.02 -5.99
CA VAL A 221 -44.33 -17.02 -5.71
C VAL A 221 -44.63 -16.46 -4.33
N LYS A 222 -43.86 -16.81 -3.31
CA LYS A 222 -44.10 -16.34 -1.93
C LYS A 222 -43.82 -14.83 -1.80
N VAL A 223 -42.79 -14.29 -2.43
CA VAL A 223 -42.48 -12.85 -2.45
C VAL A 223 -43.54 -12.07 -3.22
N THR A 224 -44.05 -12.60 -4.34
CA THR A 224 -45.09 -11.96 -5.15
C THR A 224 -46.43 -11.94 -4.41
N LEU A 225 -46.82 -13.03 -3.76
CA LEU A 225 -48.02 -13.10 -2.94
C LEU A 225 -47.98 -12.18 -1.70
N THR A 226 -46.81 -12.05 -1.07
CA THR A 226 -46.66 -11.13 0.07
C THR A 226 -46.77 -9.66 -0.40
N ARG A 227 -46.27 -9.34 -1.57
CA ARG A 227 -46.36 -7.99 -2.16
C ARG A 227 -47.80 -7.66 -2.59
N LEU A 228 -48.52 -8.60 -3.19
CA LEU A 228 -49.94 -8.42 -3.55
C LEU A 228 -50.83 -8.23 -2.32
N ARG A 229 -50.55 -8.93 -1.22
CA ARG A 229 -51.27 -8.77 0.06
C ARG A 229 -51.01 -7.43 0.73
N SER A 230 -49.85 -6.80 0.48
CA SER A 230 -49.49 -5.46 0.99
C SER A 230 -50.14 -4.32 0.19
N ILE A 231 -50.64 -4.59 -1.03
CA ILE A 231 -51.27 -3.61 -1.93
C ILE A 231 -52.80 -3.66 -1.85
N GLY A 232 -53.35 -4.57 -1.04
CA GLY A 232 -54.83 -4.60 -0.74
C GLY A 232 -55.71 -5.10 -1.89
N VAL A 233 -55.19 -6.00 -2.75
CA VAL A 233 -55.97 -6.77 -3.72
C VAL A 233 -56.04 -8.22 -3.30
#